data_a88c7575e1931ead5a846b8de3360865
#
_entry.id   a88c7575e1931ead5a846b8de3360865
#
_cell.length_a   1.000
_cell.length_b   1.000
_cell.length_c   1.000
_cell.angle_alpha   90.00
_cell.angle_beta   90.00
_cell.angle_gamma   90.00
#
_symmetry.space_group_name_H-M   'P 1'
#
loop_
_entity.id
_entity.type
_entity.pdbx_description
1 polymer ?
#
loop_
_entity_poly.entity_id
_entity_poly.type
_entity_poly.pdbx_seq_one_letter_code
_entity_poly.pdbx_strand_id
1 'polypeptide(L)'
;MQNQEYPKLFANELALKQLVSSGKVSIIYIHGTARSGSTIAEIVISQLANLAIHQPFRGTLQQCGGRFRTHKLDFDADIYDSGCGLIVEQISRYLQAEKKIIVVIKELAGFFQPYIWQRWLKIPQQFLFTIREPHLQYLSWLSAMTDKVFTGEGKLQEKREFVLEKAEITETSILSAEWEGTTISCNRAAWNALSEDFRQVKQAIAGTSKKLVVLDSVLLRYKPEYAVKQLLKKLGCSQEQLSGFDLDCLGKSKQKIQDIRDKSRPMVRKANNSKRIHPLTLKEAIDLDVFPFKSQKHIRQIIPLYLDLLYAGEQTYLPTLEELATQTTNLIAANPFIAYAIASLHFQRQKIVDPSRVVDWLKSRAKERSHQSAINIDSFNTSFAAVDRYWKNK
;
A
#
# COMPACT_ATOMS: atom_id res chain seq x y z
N MET A 1 -22.33 22.26 -1.54
CA MET A 1 -20.92 22.66 -1.56
C MET A 1 -20.69 23.35 -2.89
N GLN A 2 -20.55 24.68 -2.87
CA GLN A 2 -20.34 25.47 -4.07
C GLN A 2 -19.00 25.09 -4.70
N ASN A 3 -19.03 24.75 -6.01
CA ASN A 3 -17.85 24.63 -6.84
C ASN A 3 -17.18 26.01 -6.88
N GLN A 4 -16.21 26.24 -6.03
CA GLN A 4 -15.25 27.32 -6.28
C GLN A 4 -14.43 26.87 -7.49
N GLU A 5 -14.83 27.26 -8.69
CA GLU A 5 -13.97 27.27 -9.85
C GLU A 5 -12.83 28.25 -9.56
N TYR A 6 -11.67 27.72 -9.24
CA TYR A 6 -10.45 28.51 -9.22
C TYR A 6 -10.04 28.75 -10.67
N PRO A 7 -10.08 30.02 -11.16
CA PRO A 7 -9.71 30.35 -12.53
C PRO A 7 -8.20 30.34 -12.76
N LYS A 8 -7.41 29.70 -11.87
CA LYS A 8 -5.96 29.68 -11.98
C LYS A 8 -5.56 28.74 -13.11
N LEU A 9 -4.84 29.26 -14.07
CA LEU A 9 -4.23 28.46 -15.13
C LEU A 9 -3.16 27.54 -14.53
N PHE A 10 -3.41 26.24 -14.50
CA PHE A 10 -2.42 25.23 -14.11
C PHE A 10 -1.52 24.96 -15.31
N ALA A 11 -0.52 25.82 -15.54
CA ALA A 11 0.32 25.77 -16.73
C ALA A 11 1.17 24.50 -16.80
N ASN A 12 1.72 24.08 -15.65
CA ASN A 12 2.53 22.87 -15.57
C ASN A 12 1.68 21.59 -15.68
N GLU A 13 0.48 21.59 -15.10
CA GLU A 13 -0.48 20.51 -15.30
C GLU A 13 -0.83 20.35 -16.78
N LEU A 14 -1.09 21.46 -17.47
CA LEU A 14 -1.38 21.46 -18.90
C LEU A 14 -0.22 20.90 -19.72
N ALA A 15 1.01 21.35 -19.44
CA ALA A 15 2.22 20.81 -20.07
C ALA A 15 2.37 19.30 -19.85
N LEU A 16 2.13 18.82 -18.63
CA LEU A 16 2.17 17.40 -18.31
C LEU A 16 1.08 16.61 -19.10
N LYS A 17 -0.12 17.15 -19.17
CA LYS A 17 -1.21 16.55 -19.97
C LYS A 17 -0.85 16.48 -21.46
N GLN A 18 -0.23 17.50 -22.01
CA GLN A 18 0.21 17.51 -23.40
C GLN A 18 1.28 16.44 -23.67
N LEU A 19 2.28 16.30 -22.77
CA LEU A 19 3.28 15.24 -22.86
C LEU A 19 2.65 13.84 -22.86
N VAL A 20 1.70 13.60 -21.96
CA VAL A 20 0.98 12.34 -21.87
C VAL A 20 0.10 12.10 -23.11
N SER A 21 -0.66 13.12 -23.56
CA SER A 21 -1.56 13.03 -24.72
C SER A 21 -0.82 12.83 -26.04
N SER A 22 0.45 13.26 -26.13
CA SER A 22 1.29 13.03 -27.32
C SER A 22 1.68 11.55 -27.49
N GLY A 23 1.39 10.69 -26.53
CA GLY A 23 1.78 9.29 -26.51
C GLY A 23 3.29 9.04 -26.25
N LYS A 24 4.06 10.11 -26.01
CA LYS A 24 5.51 10.01 -25.70
C LYS A 24 5.74 9.60 -24.25
N VAL A 25 4.79 9.84 -23.37
CA VAL A 25 4.90 9.56 -21.91
C VAL A 25 3.76 8.69 -21.47
N SER A 26 4.06 7.59 -20.80
CA SER A 26 3.10 6.76 -20.11
C SER A 26 3.38 6.80 -18.60
N ILE A 27 2.37 7.15 -17.80
CA ILE A 27 2.50 7.26 -16.35
C ILE A 27 1.82 6.10 -15.66
N ILE A 28 2.58 5.37 -14.83
CA ILE A 28 2.08 4.41 -13.86
C ILE A 28 2.07 5.11 -12.49
N TYR A 29 0.89 5.31 -11.94
CA TYR A 29 0.75 5.97 -10.65
C TYR A 29 0.53 4.95 -9.53
N ILE A 30 1.42 4.99 -8.53
CA ILE A 30 1.35 4.14 -7.34
C ILE A 30 0.77 4.93 -6.19
N HIS A 31 -0.36 4.46 -5.69
CA HIS A 31 -1.07 5.05 -4.57
C HIS A 31 -1.24 4.04 -3.44
N GLY A 32 -1.21 4.50 -2.22
CA GLY A 32 -1.44 3.63 -1.07
C GLY A 32 -1.39 4.37 0.26
N THR A 33 -1.82 3.69 1.30
CA THR A 33 -1.62 4.19 2.66
C THR A 33 -0.15 4.07 3.08
N ALA A 34 0.25 4.87 4.06
CA ALA A 34 1.55 4.69 4.68
C ALA A 34 1.68 3.26 5.23
N ARG A 35 2.85 2.66 5.05
CA ARG A 35 3.18 1.28 5.50
C ARG A 35 2.46 0.15 4.76
N SER A 36 1.77 0.43 3.66
CA SER A 36 1.15 -0.58 2.79
C SER A 36 2.10 -1.31 1.84
N GLY A 37 3.40 -1.04 1.91
CA GLY A 37 4.37 -1.63 0.97
C GLY A 37 4.55 -0.84 -0.34
N SER A 38 3.97 0.35 -0.44
CA SER A 38 4.04 1.17 -1.67
C SER A 38 5.46 1.49 -2.14
N THR A 39 6.44 1.59 -1.22
CA THR A 39 7.84 1.82 -1.60
C THR A 39 8.47 0.58 -2.25
N ILE A 40 8.18 -0.62 -1.75
CA ILE A 40 8.68 -1.83 -2.41
C ILE A 40 8.01 -2.05 -3.76
N ALA A 41 6.72 -1.75 -3.87
CA ALA A 41 5.99 -1.77 -5.14
C ALA A 41 6.61 -0.79 -6.15
N GLU A 42 6.97 0.42 -5.72
CA GLU A 42 7.67 1.40 -6.56
C GLU A 42 9.02 0.87 -7.06
N ILE A 43 9.85 0.29 -6.18
CA ILE A 43 11.13 -0.30 -6.56
C ILE A 43 10.94 -1.40 -7.59
N VAL A 44 9.95 -2.27 -7.38
CA VAL A 44 9.60 -3.34 -8.32
C VAL A 44 9.20 -2.78 -9.68
N ILE A 45 8.23 -1.88 -9.72
CA ILE A 45 7.72 -1.34 -10.98
C ILE A 45 8.74 -0.43 -11.70
N SER A 46 9.65 0.21 -10.96
CA SER A 46 10.69 1.05 -11.57
C SER A 46 11.70 0.29 -12.45
N GLN A 47 11.71 -1.05 -12.40
CA GLN A 47 12.46 -1.83 -13.41
C GLN A 47 11.95 -1.60 -14.83
N LEU A 48 10.63 -1.39 -14.98
CA LEU A 48 10.00 -1.12 -16.26
C LEU A 48 10.13 0.34 -16.71
N ALA A 49 10.49 1.21 -15.78
CA ALA A 49 10.48 2.65 -16.00
C ALA A 49 11.81 3.18 -16.52
N ASN A 50 11.74 4.18 -17.38
CA ASN A 50 12.87 5.04 -17.71
C ASN A 50 13.16 5.99 -16.53
N LEU A 51 12.11 6.44 -15.85
CA LEU A 51 12.13 7.39 -14.74
C LEU A 51 11.14 6.99 -13.64
N ALA A 52 11.57 7.06 -12.39
CA ALA A 52 10.69 6.91 -11.24
C ALA A 52 10.81 8.14 -10.33
N ILE A 53 9.68 8.74 -9.93
CA ILE A 53 9.62 9.94 -9.11
C ILE A 53 8.88 9.62 -7.81
N HIS A 54 9.61 9.73 -6.70
CA HIS A 54 9.10 9.39 -5.37
C HIS A 54 8.49 10.60 -4.68
N GLN A 55 7.18 10.57 -4.47
CA GLN A 55 6.42 11.58 -3.74
C GLN A 55 6.70 13.03 -4.20
N PRO A 56 6.52 13.34 -5.48
CA PRO A 56 6.87 14.65 -6.02
C PRO A 56 6.10 15.77 -5.34
N PHE A 57 4.82 15.61 -5.12
CA PHE A 57 3.97 16.63 -4.50
C PHE A 57 4.32 16.86 -3.02
N ARG A 58 4.56 15.76 -2.29
CA ARG A 58 5.04 15.86 -0.91
C ARG A 58 6.40 16.52 -0.82
N GLY A 59 7.29 16.20 -1.76
CA GLY A 59 8.60 16.82 -1.85
C GLY A 59 8.50 18.32 -2.10
N THR A 60 7.67 18.74 -3.04
CA THR A 60 7.40 20.15 -3.33
C THR A 60 6.85 20.88 -2.11
N LEU A 61 5.86 20.30 -1.40
CA LEU A 61 5.33 20.86 -0.17
C LEU A 61 6.44 21.11 0.87
N GLN A 62 7.34 20.14 1.06
CA GLN A 62 8.47 20.27 2.00
C GLN A 62 9.46 21.36 1.59
N GLN A 63 9.74 21.49 0.30
CA GLN A 63 10.63 22.53 -0.23
C GLN A 63 10.04 23.93 -0.02
N CYS A 64 8.72 24.06 -0.13
CA CYS A 64 8.01 25.31 0.15
C CYS A 64 7.83 25.61 1.66
N GLY A 65 8.49 24.85 2.56
CA GLY A 65 8.37 25.02 4.00
C GLY A 65 7.03 24.57 4.59
N GLY A 66 6.21 23.87 3.78
CA GLY A 66 4.92 23.35 4.21
C GLY A 66 5.07 22.21 5.21
N ARG A 67 4.20 22.18 6.22
CA ARG A 67 4.12 21.11 7.22
C ARG A 67 2.89 20.26 6.99
N PHE A 68 2.99 18.98 7.34
CA PHE A 68 1.81 18.13 7.43
C PHE A 68 0.90 18.65 8.53
N ARG A 69 -0.25 19.19 8.18
CA ARG A 69 -1.32 19.48 9.13
C ARG A 69 -2.27 18.28 9.24
N THR A 70 -2.86 18.14 10.38
CA THR A 70 -3.41 16.94 11.04
C THR A 70 -4.42 16.08 10.30
N HIS A 71 -5.09 16.50 9.23
CA HIS A 71 -6.11 15.67 8.58
C HIS A 71 -6.27 15.87 7.07
N LYS A 72 -5.74 16.93 6.55
CA LYS A 72 -5.63 17.19 5.12
C LYS A 72 -4.43 18.09 4.96
N LEU A 73 -3.51 17.71 4.12
CA LEU A 73 -2.55 18.67 3.62
C LEU A 73 -3.36 19.77 2.96
N ASP A 74 -3.25 20.99 3.46
CA ASP A 74 -3.68 22.19 2.72
C ASP A 74 -2.78 22.29 1.50
N PHE A 75 -3.04 21.39 0.54
CA PHE A 75 -2.37 21.36 -0.74
C PHE A 75 -3.00 22.48 -1.55
N ASP A 76 -2.29 23.59 -1.56
CA ASP A 76 -2.72 24.70 -2.36
C ASP A 76 -2.48 24.39 -3.84
N ALA A 77 -3.22 25.07 -4.70
CA ALA A 77 -3.15 24.91 -6.14
C ALA A 77 -1.73 25.19 -6.69
N ASP A 78 -0.98 26.08 -6.04
CA ASP A 78 0.38 26.43 -6.44
C ASP A 78 1.36 25.30 -6.19
N ILE A 79 1.25 24.63 -5.03
CA ILE A 79 2.07 23.46 -4.70
C ILE A 79 1.79 22.31 -5.67
N TYR A 80 0.52 22.11 -6.02
CA TYR A 80 0.15 21.11 -7.00
C TYR A 80 0.74 21.40 -8.38
N ASP A 81 0.56 22.63 -8.89
CA ASP A 81 1.09 23.00 -10.21
C ASP A 81 2.63 22.99 -10.22
N SER A 82 3.26 23.42 -9.14
CA SER A 82 4.72 23.31 -8.96
C SER A 82 5.21 21.87 -8.96
N GLY A 83 4.46 20.96 -8.32
CA GLY A 83 4.73 19.52 -8.36
C GLY A 83 4.60 18.93 -9.76
N CYS A 84 3.59 19.38 -10.52
CA CYS A 84 3.47 19.04 -11.94
C CYS A 84 4.67 19.57 -12.75
N GLY A 85 5.14 20.79 -12.46
CA GLY A 85 6.32 21.38 -13.08
C GLY A 85 7.59 20.56 -12.85
N LEU A 86 7.79 20.12 -11.61
CA LEU A 86 8.90 19.23 -11.27
C LEU A 86 8.83 17.91 -12.06
N ILE A 87 7.64 17.33 -12.20
CA ILE A 87 7.45 16.12 -12.99
C ILE A 87 7.79 16.39 -14.46
N VAL A 88 7.30 17.48 -15.04
CA VAL A 88 7.58 17.90 -16.44
C VAL A 88 9.08 18.10 -16.65
N GLU A 89 9.77 18.78 -15.75
CA GLU A 89 11.20 18.99 -15.81
C GLU A 89 11.98 17.67 -15.85
N GLN A 90 11.67 16.75 -14.94
CA GLN A 90 12.32 15.45 -14.89
C GLN A 90 12.06 14.64 -16.18
N ILE A 91 10.82 14.63 -16.67
CA ILE A 91 10.42 13.96 -17.92
C ILE A 91 11.19 14.54 -19.10
N SER A 92 11.27 15.86 -19.21
CA SER A 92 11.91 16.54 -20.34
C SER A 92 13.38 16.19 -20.48
N ARG A 93 14.10 15.98 -19.37
CA ARG A 93 15.51 15.54 -19.38
C ARG A 93 15.67 14.16 -20.01
N TYR A 94 14.72 13.25 -19.80
CA TYR A 94 14.75 11.88 -20.36
C TYR A 94 14.27 11.84 -21.83
N LEU A 95 13.28 12.65 -22.19
CA LEU A 95 12.74 12.70 -23.56
C LEU A 95 13.76 13.22 -24.61
N GLN A 96 14.81 13.89 -24.18
CA GLN A 96 15.90 14.30 -25.09
C GLN A 96 16.64 13.10 -25.70
N ALA A 97 16.72 11.98 -24.95
CA ALA A 97 17.42 10.77 -25.38
C ALA A 97 16.48 9.69 -25.92
N GLU A 98 15.19 9.71 -25.56
CA GLU A 98 14.25 8.62 -25.79
C GLU A 98 13.00 9.10 -26.55
N LYS A 99 12.54 8.32 -27.51
CA LYS A 99 11.32 8.63 -28.28
C LYS A 99 10.03 8.44 -27.46
N LYS A 100 10.06 7.52 -26.52
CA LYS A 100 8.93 7.18 -25.64
C LYS A 100 9.46 6.70 -24.29
N ILE A 101 8.84 7.19 -23.22
CA ILE A 101 9.24 6.83 -21.85
C ILE A 101 8.08 6.35 -20.98
N ILE A 102 8.38 5.46 -20.06
CA ILE A 102 7.50 5.05 -18.97
C ILE A 102 7.98 5.74 -17.69
N VAL A 103 7.08 6.44 -17.03
CA VAL A 103 7.32 7.16 -15.79
C VAL A 103 6.51 6.52 -14.67
N VAL A 104 7.18 6.15 -13.58
CA VAL A 104 6.52 5.70 -12.36
C VAL A 104 6.47 6.85 -11.38
N ILE A 105 5.29 7.17 -10.90
CA ILE A 105 5.08 8.20 -9.87
C ILE A 105 4.39 7.56 -8.67
N LYS A 106 5.00 7.71 -7.50
CA LYS A 106 4.41 7.21 -6.26
C LYS A 106 4.03 8.36 -5.35
N GLU A 107 2.79 8.33 -4.82
CA GLU A 107 2.34 9.22 -3.77
C GLU A 107 1.56 8.46 -2.70
N LEU A 108 1.36 9.03 -1.53
CA LEU A 108 0.59 8.43 -0.46
C LEU A 108 -0.83 8.99 -0.42
N ALA A 109 -1.78 8.16 0.05
CA ALA A 109 -3.15 8.57 0.31
C ALA A 109 -3.23 9.77 1.26
N GLY A 110 -4.23 10.60 1.08
CA GLY A 110 -4.53 11.72 1.97
C GLY A 110 -3.69 12.99 1.74
N PHE A 111 -2.87 13.02 0.68
CA PHE A 111 -2.06 14.21 0.37
C PHE A 111 -2.78 15.28 -0.43
N PHE A 112 -3.87 14.93 -1.11
CA PHE A 112 -4.55 15.85 -2.01
C PHE A 112 -5.89 16.33 -1.45
N GLN A 113 -6.22 17.59 -1.70
CA GLN A 113 -7.59 18.08 -1.62
C GLN A 113 -8.44 17.39 -2.69
N PRO A 114 -9.75 17.14 -2.46
CA PRO A 114 -10.59 16.41 -3.40
C PRO A 114 -10.59 16.95 -4.83
N TYR A 115 -10.63 18.27 -5.00
CA TYR A 115 -10.63 18.89 -6.32
C TYR A 115 -9.29 18.73 -7.07
N ILE A 116 -8.16 18.81 -6.35
CA ILE A 116 -6.82 18.58 -6.91
C ILE A 116 -6.68 17.10 -7.26
N TRP A 117 -7.15 16.22 -6.39
CA TRP A 117 -7.14 14.79 -6.60
C TRP A 117 -7.88 14.38 -7.88
N GLN A 118 -9.08 14.93 -8.09
CA GLN A 118 -9.85 14.70 -9.31
C GLN A 118 -9.13 15.18 -10.58
N ARG A 119 -8.36 16.27 -10.50
CA ARG A 119 -7.53 16.75 -11.62
C ARG A 119 -6.38 15.79 -11.90
N TRP A 120 -5.65 15.40 -10.86
CA TRP A 120 -4.52 14.48 -10.94
C TRP A 120 -4.93 13.13 -11.55
N LEU A 121 -6.04 12.56 -11.12
CA LEU A 121 -6.53 11.25 -11.60
C LEU A 121 -6.79 11.20 -13.11
N LYS A 122 -6.93 12.34 -13.76
CA LYS A 122 -7.12 12.41 -15.22
C LYS A 122 -5.81 12.20 -16.00
N ILE A 123 -4.63 12.33 -15.35
CA ILE A 123 -3.33 12.33 -16.02
C ILE A 123 -2.75 10.92 -16.17
N PRO A 124 -2.53 10.10 -15.12
CA PRO A 124 -1.96 8.77 -15.27
C PRO A 124 -2.83 7.82 -16.11
N GLN A 125 -2.21 6.90 -16.83
CA GLN A 125 -2.90 5.87 -17.63
C GLN A 125 -3.14 4.58 -16.85
N GLN A 126 -2.26 4.30 -15.88
CA GLN A 126 -2.30 3.08 -15.09
C GLN A 126 -2.21 3.43 -13.61
N PHE A 127 -2.96 2.69 -12.80
CA PHE A 127 -3.05 2.91 -11.37
C PHE A 127 -2.73 1.63 -10.62
N LEU A 128 -1.80 1.72 -9.68
CA LEU A 128 -1.49 0.66 -8.73
C LEU A 128 -1.86 1.12 -7.33
N PHE A 129 -2.83 0.43 -6.72
CA PHE A 129 -3.17 0.62 -5.31
C PHE A 129 -2.43 -0.39 -4.46
N THR A 130 -1.73 0.08 -3.44
CA THR A 130 -1.08 -0.79 -2.46
C THR A 130 -1.85 -0.80 -1.17
N ILE A 131 -2.19 -2.00 -0.72
CA ILE A 131 -2.84 -2.28 0.56
C ILE A 131 -1.97 -3.23 1.39
N ARG A 132 -2.27 -3.33 2.65
CA ARG A 132 -1.65 -4.29 3.55
C ARG A 132 -2.68 -4.75 4.57
N GLU A 133 -2.56 -5.97 4.99
CA GLU A 133 -3.32 -6.58 6.04
C GLU A 133 -3.33 -5.65 7.28
N PRO A 134 -4.52 -5.34 7.85
CA PRO A 134 -4.69 -4.26 8.82
C PRO A 134 -3.87 -4.40 10.10
N HIS A 135 -3.73 -5.60 10.68
CA HIS A 135 -2.96 -5.83 11.90
C HIS A 135 -1.47 -5.50 11.68
N LEU A 136 -0.90 -6.02 10.60
CA LEU A 136 0.50 -5.77 10.24
C LEU A 136 0.75 -4.33 9.83
N GLN A 137 -0.21 -3.69 9.17
CA GLN A 137 -0.06 -2.28 8.82
C GLN A 137 -0.09 -1.40 10.07
N TYR A 138 -1.02 -1.65 10.97
CA TYR A 138 -1.13 -0.93 12.23
C TYR A 138 0.14 -1.09 13.06
N LEU A 139 0.59 -2.33 13.26
CA LEU A 139 1.83 -2.62 13.98
C LEU A 139 3.05 -1.95 13.33
N SER A 140 3.16 -2.00 12.02
CA SER A 140 4.25 -1.33 11.28
C SER A 140 4.22 0.18 11.40
N TRP A 141 3.03 0.76 11.52
CA TRP A 141 2.85 2.18 11.75
C TRP A 141 3.29 2.57 13.15
N LEU A 142 2.79 1.89 14.19
CA LEU A 142 3.21 2.09 15.57
C LEU A 142 4.73 1.93 15.72
N SER A 143 5.29 0.86 15.14
CA SER A 143 6.74 0.64 15.15
C SER A 143 7.52 1.80 14.53
N ALA A 144 7.02 2.39 13.45
CA ALA A 144 7.67 3.54 12.82
C ALA A 144 7.58 4.82 13.68
N MET A 145 6.49 4.97 14.44
CA MET A 145 6.35 6.08 15.39
C MET A 145 7.27 5.92 16.60
N THR A 146 7.44 4.70 17.08
CA THR A 146 8.30 4.40 18.23
C THR A 146 9.79 4.32 17.89
N ASP A 147 10.18 4.25 16.62
CA ASP A 147 11.59 4.18 16.19
C ASP A 147 12.45 5.35 16.73
N LYS A 148 11.83 6.48 17.05
CA LYS A 148 12.53 7.63 17.63
C LYS A 148 12.72 7.52 19.15
N VAL A 149 11.87 6.78 19.83
CA VAL A 149 11.81 6.66 21.28
C VAL A 149 12.49 5.37 21.76
N PHE A 150 12.45 4.31 20.94
CA PHE A 150 13.06 3.03 21.25
C PHE A 150 14.53 3.06 20.91
N THR A 151 15.38 3.20 21.93
CA THR A 151 16.84 3.23 21.82
C THR A 151 17.50 1.86 22.00
N GLY A 152 16.72 0.81 22.29
CA GLY A 152 17.24 -0.54 22.50
C GLY A 152 17.68 -1.21 21.18
N GLU A 153 18.82 -1.88 21.19
CA GLU A 153 19.24 -2.79 20.12
C GLU A 153 18.50 -4.13 20.16
N GLY A 154 17.36 -4.17 20.86
CA GLY A 154 16.60 -5.35 21.20
C GLY A 154 16.12 -6.15 20.00
N LYS A 155 15.89 -7.44 20.24
CA LYS A 155 15.31 -8.37 19.28
C LYS A 155 13.95 -7.85 18.79
N LEU A 156 13.55 -8.24 17.59
CA LEU A 156 12.27 -7.86 16.99
C LEU A 156 11.06 -8.07 17.93
N GLN A 157 11.12 -9.08 18.78
CA GLN A 157 10.10 -9.40 19.77
C GLN A 157 9.98 -8.32 20.86
N GLU A 158 11.10 -7.91 21.44
CA GLU A 158 11.15 -6.86 22.48
C GLU A 158 10.60 -5.53 21.96
N LYS A 159 10.95 -5.19 20.72
CA LYS A 159 10.40 -4.00 20.08
C LYS A 159 8.89 -4.10 19.87
N ARG A 160 8.38 -5.29 19.53
CA ARG A 160 6.94 -5.53 19.36
C ARG A 160 6.20 -5.37 20.67
N GLU A 161 6.71 -5.93 21.75
CA GLU A 161 6.16 -5.81 23.10
C GLU A 161 6.14 -4.34 23.56
N PHE A 162 7.26 -3.64 23.39
CA PHE A 162 7.34 -2.20 23.66
C PHE A 162 6.31 -1.39 22.87
N VAL A 163 6.15 -1.66 21.57
CA VAL A 163 5.18 -0.96 20.71
C VAL A 163 3.75 -1.19 21.18
N LEU A 164 3.43 -2.43 21.60
CA LEU A 164 2.09 -2.77 22.09
C LEU A 164 1.82 -2.15 23.46
N GLU A 165 2.78 -2.16 24.35
CA GLU A 165 2.70 -1.46 25.65
C GLU A 165 2.45 0.04 25.45
N LYS A 166 3.21 0.69 24.56
CA LYS A 166 3.00 2.13 24.27
C LYS A 166 1.66 2.42 23.60
N ALA A 167 1.16 1.51 22.78
CA ALA A 167 -0.17 1.64 22.17
C ALA A 167 -1.30 1.59 23.22
N GLU A 168 -1.10 0.88 24.35
CA GLU A 168 -2.04 0.86 25.46
C GLU A 168 -2.06 2.18 26.24
N ILE A 169 -0.87 2.74 26.51
CA ILE A 169 -0.70 3.97 27.30
C ILE A 169 -1.11 5.21 26.49
N THR A 170 -0.79 5.23 25.20
CA THR A 170 -0.87 6.42 24.38
C THR A 170 -1.89 6.29 23.27
N GLU A 171 -3.15 6.50 23.56
CA GLU A 171 -4.03 6.79 22.42
C GLU A 171 -3.61 8.05 21.67
N THR A 172 -2.79 8.93 22.27
CA THR A 172 -2.66 10.26 21.71
C THR A 172 -1.40 11.04 22.02
N SER A 173 -0.77 10.96 23.20
CA SER A 173 0.04 12.10 23.61
C SER A 173 1.54 12.04 23.27
N ILE A 174 2.21 10.92 23.45
CA ILE A 174 3.69 10.88 23.27
C ILE A 174 4.06 10.68 21.80
N LEU A 175 3.36 9.81 21.08
CA LEU A 175 3.64 9.56 19.67
C LEU A 175 3.20 10.71 18.76
N SER A 176 2.24 11.53 19.21
CA SER A 176 1.72 12.67 18.47
C SER A 176 2.56 13.94 18.64
N ALA A 177 3.09 14.19 19.82
CA ALA A 177 3.86 15.39 20.09
C ALA A 177 5.18 15.46 19.32
N GLU A 178 5.78 14.30 19.01
CA GLU A 178 7.06 14.24 18.31
C GLU A 178 6.95 14.23 16.77
N TRP A 179 5.76 14.02 16.23
CA TRP A 179 5.54 14.10 14.78
C TRP A 179 5.01 15.47 14.38
N GLU A 180 5.88 16.49 14.45
CA GLU A 180 5.56 17.84 13.96
C GLU A 180 4.29 18.48 14.56
N GLY A 181 3.93 18.11 15.81
CA GLY A 181 2.74 18.62 16.49
C GLY A 181 1.41 18.13 15.95
N THR A 182 1.42 17.02 15.22
CA THR A 182 0.21 16.46 14.60
C THR A 182 -0.20 15.17 15.29
N THR A 183 -1.43 15.12 15.78
CA THR A 183 -2.07 13.91 16.26
C THR A 183 -2.35 13.00 15.07
N ILE A 184 -1.41 12.13 14.74
CA ILE A 184 -1.67 11.09 13.75
C ILE A 184 -2.31 9.95 14.49
N SER A 185 -3.60 10.00 14.65
CA SER A 185 -4.32 8.79 14.96
C SER A 185 -4.09 7.82 13.79
N CYS A 186 -3.75 6.58 14.06
CA CYS A 186 -3.65 5.49 13.07
C CYS A 186 -5.04 5.20 12.47
N ASN A 187 -5.64 6.15 11.90
CA ASN A 187 -7.01 6.47 11.97
C ASN A 187 -7.84 5.93 10.84
N ARG A 188 -9.03 5.61 11.28
CA ARG A 188 -10.28 5.67 10.51
C ARG A 188 -10.26 6.72 9.39
N ALA A 189 -9.71 7.92 9.61
CA ALA A 189 -9.59 8.94 8.59
C ALA A 189 -8.66 8.52 7.43
N ALA A 190 -7.49 7.97 7.69
CA ALA A 190 -6.57 7.53 6.63
C ALA A 190 -7.16 6.36 5.82
N TRP A 191 -7.86 5.43 6.47
CA TRP A 191 -8.49 4.32 5.79
C TRP A 191 -9.81 4.69 5.10
N ASN A 192 -10.59 5.58 5.68
CA ASN A 192 -11.74 6.17 4.99
C ASN A 192 -11.28 6.97 3.77
N ALA A 193 -10.19 7.72 3.89
CA ALA A 193 -9.57 8.40 2.76
C ALA A 193 -9.10 7.41 1.69
N LEU A 194 -8.46 6.30 2.07
CA LEU A 194 -8.02 5.28 1.12
C LEU A 194 -9.20 4.67 0.37
N SER A 195 -10.26 4.30 1.08
CA SER A 195 -11.47 3.74 0.48
C SER A 195 -12.14 4.75 -0.46
N GLU A 196 -12.21 6.00 -0.08
CA GLU A 196 -12.72 7.09 -0.92
C GLU A 196 -11.81 7.33 -2.13
N ASP A 197 -10.51 7.38 -1.94
CA ASP A 197 -9.54 7.52 -3.01
C ASP A 197 -9.66 6.37 -4.03
N PHE A 198 -9.80 5.13 -3.53
CA PHE A 198 -9.99 3.97 -4.40
C PHE A 198 -11.29 4.09 -5.21
N ARG A 199 -12.39 4.48 -4.55
CA ARG A 199 -13.67 4.72 -5.22
C ARG A 199 -13.57 5.80 -6.30
N GLN A 200 -12.90 6.89 -6.00
CA GLN A 200 -12.68 7.99 -6.96
C GLN A 200 -11.82 7.55 -8.15
N VAL A 201 -10.75 6.77 -7.92
CA VAL A 201 -9.96 6.21 -9.01
C VAL A 201 -10.81 5.29 -9.89
N LYS A 202 -11.58 4.38 -9.29
CA LYS A 202 -12.50 3.51 -10.06
C LYS A 202 -13.47 4.33 -10.91
N GLN A 203 -14.04 5.40 -10.37
CA GLN A 203 -14.93 6.28 -11.11
C GLN A 203 -14.19 7.02 -12.24
N ALA A 204 -12.98 7.53 -11.96
CA ALA A 204 -12.21 8.29 -12.96
C ALA A 204 -11.79 7.44 -14.16
N ILE A 205 -11.66 6.14 -14.00
CA ILE A 205 -11.26 5.20 -15.07
C ILE A 205 -12.45 4.45 -15.68
N ALA A 206 -13.64 4.56 -15.10
CA ALA A 206 -14.83 3.92 -15.64
C ALA A 206 -15.09 4.37 -17.07
N GLY A 207 -15.28 3.42 -17.99
CA GLY A 207 -15.50 3.70 -19.42
C GLY A 207 -14.24 4.14 -20.19
N THR A 208 -13.07 4.05 -19.60
CA THR A 208 -11.78 4.34 -20.25
C THR A 208 -10.95 3.07 -20.43
N SER A 209 -9.86 3.15 -21.21
CA SER A 209 -8.86 2.07 -21.34
C SER A 209 -7.85 2.03 -20.20
N LYS A 210 -7.98 2.89 -19.20
CA LYS A 210 -7.06 2.97 -18.06
C LYS A 210 -7.16 1.72 -17.18
N LYS A 211 -6.02 1.26 -16.67
CA LYS A 211 -5.93 0.05 -15.84
C LYS A 211 -5.78 0.40 -14.37
N LEU A 212 -6.51 -0.30 -13.54
CA LEU A 212 -6.39 -0.26 -12.09
C LEU A 212 -5.99 -1.65 -11.57
N VAL A 213 -4.95 -1.70 -10.78
CA VAL A 213 -4.48 -2.93 -10.12
C VAL A 213 -4.40 -2.69 -8.62
N VAL A 214 -4.78 -3.68 -7.83
CA VAL A 214 -4.61 -3.67 -6.37
C VAL A 214 -3.53 -4.67 -5.99
N LEU A 215 -2.60 -4.27 -5.15
CA LEU A 215 -1.52 -5.10 -4.64
C LEU A 215 -1.54 -5.13 -3.12
N ASP A 216 -1.78 -6.30 -2.55
CA ASP A 216 -1.54 -6.52 -1.13
C ASP A 216 -0.07 -6.88 -0.88
N SER A 217 0.56 -6.17 0.06
CA SER A 217 1.98 -6.35 0.35
C SER A 217 2.31 -7.66 1.05
N VAL A 218 1.35 -8.31 1.71
CA VAL A 218 1.53 -9.63 2.31
C VAL A 218 1.55 -10.68 1.22
N LEU A 219 0.64 -10.58 0.26
CA LEU A 219 0.61 -11.48 -0.90
C LEU A 219 1.86 -11.32 -1.79
N LEU A 220 2.34 -10.08 -1.94
CA LEU A 220 3.62 -9.80 -2.61
C LEU A 220 4.79 -10.53 -1.92
N ARG A 221 4.80 -10.57 -0.59
CA ARG A 221 5.85 -11.22 0.20
C ARG A 221 5.69 -12.75 0.27
N TYR A 222 4.48 -13.23 0.09
CA TYR A 222 4.16 -14.66 0.11
C TYR A 222 4.77 -15.41 -1.08
N LYS A 223 4.59 -14.89 -2.30
CA LYS A 223 5.13 -15.42 -3.56
C LYS A 223 5.69 -14.27 -4.42
N PRO A 224 6.85 -13.71 -4.09
CA PRO A 224 7.33 -12.49 -4.73
C PRO A 224 7.36 -12.58 -6.26
N GLU A 225 8.00 -13.61 -6.81
CA GLU A 225 8.14 -13.77 -8.26
C GLU A 225 6.79 -13.89 -8.96
N TYR A 226 5.91 -14.73 -8.41
CA TYR A 226 4.60 -14.93 -8.99
C TYR A 226 3.74 -13.69 -8.89
N ALA A 227 3.66 -13.08 -7.70
CA ALA A 227 2.88 -11.86 -7.47
C ALA A 227 3.35 -10.71 -8.38
N VAL A 228 4.66 -10.57 -8.55
CA VAL A 228 5.22 -9.55 -9.45
C VAL A 228 4.90 -9.84 -10.91
N LYS A 229 5.08 -11.08 -11.38
CA LYS A 229 4.70 -11.45 -12.75
C LYS A 229 3.22 -11.19 -13.03
N GLN A 230 2.33 -11.53 -12.11
CA GLN A 230 0.90 -11.23 -12.24
C GLN A 230 0.61 -9.74 -12.22
N LEU A 231 1.25 -8.99 -11.33
CA LEU A 231 1.16 -7.53 -11.28
C LEU A 231 1.56 -6.90 -12.62
N LEU A 232 2.71 -7.26 -13.15
CA LEU A 232 3.23 -6.73 -14.41
C LEU A 232 2.33 -7.09 -15.59
N LYS A 233 1.85 -8.35 -15.65
CA LYS A 233 0.88 -8.79 -16.65
C LYS A 233 -0.42 -7.96 -16.59
N LYS A 234 -0.94 -7.72 -15.40
CA LYS A 234 -2.14 -6.88 -15.21
C LYS A 234 -1.90 -5.42 -15.62
N LEU A 235 -0.70 -4.90 -15.41
CA LEU A 235 -0.28 -3.59 -15.92
C LEU A 235 -0.04 -3.59 -17.43
N GLY A 236 -0.18 -4.74 -18.11
CA GLY A 236 -0.07 -4.85 -19.57
C GLY A 236 1.35 -4.89 -20.08
N CYS A 237 2.30 -5.35 -19.28
CA CYS A 237 3.67 -5.58 -19.71
C CYS A 237 3.73 -6.72 -20.73
N SER A 238 4.61 -6.57 -21.75
CA SER A 238 4.86 -7.61 -22.73
C SER A 238 5.58 -8.81 -22.13
N GLN A 239 5.54 -9.95 -22.81
CA GLN A 239 6.26 -11.15 -22.37
C GLN A 239 7.78 -10.91 -22.32
N GLU A 240 8.31 -10.11 -23.21
CA GLU A 240 9.72 -9.70 -23.21
C GLU A 240 10.08 -8.89 -21.96
N GLN A 241 9.25 -7.92 -21.59
CA GLN A 241 9.42 -7.17 -20.35
C GLN A 241 9.35 -8.06 -19.10
N LEU A 242 8.48 -9.08 -19.12
CA LEU A 242 8.35 -10.05 -18.02
C LEU A 242 9.59 -10.95 -17.91
N SER A 243 10.21 -11.34 -19.03
CA SER A 243 11.42 -12.18 -19.03
C SER A 243 12.66 -11.43 -18.56
N GLY A 244 12.71 -10.13 -18.78
CA GLY A 244 13.82 -9.27 -18.34
C GLY A 244 13.70 -8.80 -16.88
N PHE A 245 12.61 -9.18 -16.18
CA PHE A 245 12.41 -8.79 -14.80
C PHE A 245 13.20 -9.66 -13.83
N ASP A 246 13.93 -9.03 -12.91
CA ASP A 246 14.78 -9.70 -11.94
C ASP A 246 14.57 -9.14 -10.52
N LEU A 247 14.14 -10.01 -9.59
CA LEU A 247 13.96 -9.64 -8.18
C LEU A 247 15.29 -9.38 -7.44
N ASP A 248 16.37 -9.97 -7.89
CA ASP A 248 17.68 -9.79 -7.26
C ASP A 248 18.30 -8.43 -7.63
N CYS A 249 17.82 -7.82 -8.73
CA CYS A 249 18.26 -6.52 -9.20
C CYS A 249 17.51 -5.32 -8.60
N LEU A 250 16.66 -5.51 -7.57
CA LEU A 250 15.89 -4.41 -6.94
C LEU A 250 16.78 -3.27 -6.42
N GLY A 251 17.99 -3.58 -5.97
CA GLY A 251 18.96 -2.58 -5.54
C GLY A 251 19.39 -1.61 -6.66
N LYS A 252 19.54 -2.11 -7.90
CA LYS A 252 19.86 -1.30 -9.08
C LYS A 252 18.67 -0.44 -9.52
N SER A 253 17.47 -1.01 -9.49
CA SER A 253 16.23 -0.32 -9.85
C SER A 253 15.97 0.90 -8.97
N LYS A 254 16.39 0.80 -7.71
CA LYS A 254 16.28 1.89 -6.75
C LYS A 254 17.13 3.11 -7.12
N GLN A 255 18.22 2.95 -7.82
CA GLN A 255 19.07 4.06 -8.29
C GLN A 255 18.33 4.94 -9.31
N LYS A 256 17.31 4.41 -9.99
CA LYS A 256 16.46 5.15 -10.93
C LYS A 256 15.45 6.06 -10.25
N ILE A 257 15.23 5.89 -8.94
CA ILE A 257 14.19 6.62 -8.21
C ILE A 257 14.70 7.99 -7.80
N GLN A 258 14.07 9.02 -8.33
CA GLN A 258 14.32 10.41 -7.96
C GLN A 258 13.52 10.74 -6.69
N ASP A 259 14.22 10.92 -5.57
CA ASP A 259 13.63 11.28 -4.30
C ASP A 259 14.12 12.66 -3.87
N ILE A 260 13.22 13.62 -3.89
CA ILE A 260 13.49 15.03 -3.56
C ILE A 260 13.27 15.36 -2.08
N ARG A 261 12.79 14.39 -1.29
CA ARG A 261 12.52 14.59 0.13
C ARG A 261 13.84 14.70 0.92
N ASP A 262 13.74 15.30 2.08
CA ASP A 262 14.85 15.34 3.04
C ASP A 262 15.27 13.93 3.47
N LYS A 263 16.46 13.51 3.03
CA LYS A 263 17.04 12.19 3.29
C LYS A 263 17.55 12.02 4.72
N SER A 264 17.64 13.09 5.50
CA SER A 264 18.07 13.01 6.90
C SER A 264 17.01 12.36 7.80
N ARG A 265 15.74 12.37 7.39
CA ARG A 265 14.64 11.80 8.15
C ARG A 265 14.73 10.28 8.27
N PRO A 266 14.66 9.72 9.51
CA PRO A 266 14.86 8.28 9.76
C PRO A 266 13.95 7.37 8.91
N MET A 267 12.67 7.74 8.72
CA MET A 267 11.73 6.95 7.89
C MET A 267 12.11 6.92 6.41
N VAL A 268 12.63 8.02 5.88
CA VAL A 268 13.13 8.09 4.50
C VAL A 268 14.38 7.22 4.36
N ARG A 269 15.29 7.28 5.33
CA ARG A 269 16.49 6.46 5.37
C ARG A 269 16.16 4.97 5.41
N LYS A 270 15.22 4.55 6.26
CA LYS A 270 14.79 3.14 6.35
C LYS A 270 14.16 2.63 5.05
N ALA A 271 13.28 3.41 4.44
CA ALA A 271 12.71 3.10 3.13
C ALA A 271 13.81 2.98 2.06
N ASN A 272 14.81 3.87 2.12
CA ASN A 272 15.94 3.87 1.21
C ASN A 272 16.91 2.69 1.39
N ASN A 273 16.93 2.02 2.52
CA ASN A 273 17.78 0.87 2.78
C ASN A 273 17.17 -0.47 2.37
N SER A 274 15.90 -0.51 1.96
CA SER A 274 15.26 -1.72 1.49
C SER A 274 15.81 -2.13 0.12
N LYS A 275 16.47 -3.30 0.05
CA LYS A 275 17.12 -3.79 -1.18
C LYS A 275 16.44 -5.03 -1.76
N ARG A 276 15.51 -5.64 -1.04
CA ARG A 276 14.83 -6.88 -1.43
C ARG A 276 13.43 -6.98 -0.86
N ILE A 277 12.61 -7.84 -1.45
CA ILE A 277 11.35 -8.26 -0.85
C ILE A 277 11.68 -9.29 0.24
N HIS A 278 11.39 -8.95 1.49
CA HIS A 278 11.57 -9.89 2.59
C HIS A 278 10.42 -10.91 2.57
N PRO A 279 10.71 -12.22 2.51
CA PRO A 279 9.68 -13.25 2.58
C PRO A 279 8.86 -13.13 3.87
N LEU A 280 7.65 -13.65 3.86
CA LEU A 280 6.86 -13.81 5.07
C LEU A 280 7.53 -14.81 6.01
N THR A 281 7.45 -14.54 7.30
CA THR A 281 7.93 -15.44 8.34
C THR A 281 6.78 -15.82 9.27
N LEU A 282 6.84 -17.02 9.84
CA LEU A 282 5.83 -17.53 10.80
C LEU A 282 5.69 -16.63 12.04
N LYS A 283 6.74 -15.88 12.39
CA LYS A 283 6.77 -14.96 13.52
C LYS A 283 5.96 -13.66 13.30
N GLU A 284 5.49 -13.43 12.09
CA GLU A 284 4.73 -12.21 11.77
C GLU A 284 3.22 -12.35 12.02
N ALA A 285 2.74 -13.58 12.17
CA ALA A 285 1.32 -13.83 12.47
C ALA A 285 0.94 -13.16 13.81
N ILE A 286 -0.11 -12.36 13.79
CA ILE A 286 -0.61 -11.65 14.96
C ILE A 286 -2.13 -11.62 14.90
N ASP A 287 -2.77 -12.00 16.00
CA ASP A 287 -4.22 -11.89 16.12
C ASP A 287 -4.64 -10.53 16.69
N LEU A 288 -5.90 -10.21 16.49
CA LEU A 288 -6.50 -8.98 16.96
C LEU A 288 -6.47 -8.86 18.49
N ASP A 289 -6.58 -9.98 19.20
CA ASP A 289 -6.59 -10.02 20.66
C ASP A 289 -5.27 -9.60 21.32
N VAL A 290 -4.16 -9.65 20.58
CA VAL A 290 -2.86 -9.18 21.06
C VAL A 290 -2.80 -7.66 21.20
N PHE A 291 -3.69 -6.94 20.51
CA PHE A 291 -3.71 -5.48 20.58
C PHE A 291 -4.53 -4.97 21.77
N PRO A 292 -4.16 -3.81 22.35
CA PRO A 292 -4.98 -3.13 23.34
C PRO A 292 -6.40 -2.86 22.83
N PHE A 293 -7.39 -2.84 23.73
CA PHE A 293 -8.81 -2.74 23.38
C PHE A 293 -9.15 -1.60 22.41
N LYS A 294 -8.56 -0.44 22.62
CA LYS A 294 -8.77 0.72 21.73
C LYS A 294 -8.21 0.48 20.32
N SER A 295 -7.02 -0.12 20.22
CA SER A 295 -6.41 -0.51 18.96
C SER A 295 -7.26 -1.56 18.24
N GLN A 296 -7.75 -2.57 18.95
CA GLN A 296 -8.68 -3.56 18.39
C GLN A 296 -9.92 -2.90 17.77
N LYS A 297 -10.51 -1.92 18.44
CA LYS A 297 -11.68 -1.19 17.93
C LYS A 297 -11.36 -0.50 16.59
N HIS A 298 -10.19 0.13 16.48
CA HIS A 298 -9.76 0.77 15.24
C HIS A 298 -9.51 -0.26 14.12
N ILE A 299 -8.78 -1.33 14.41
CA ILE A 299 -8.49 -2.38 13.44
C ILE A 299 -9.78 -3.03 12.93
N ARG A 300 -10.74 -3.32 13.82
CA ARG A 300 -12.05 -3.87 13.44
C ARG A 300 -12.85 -2.95 12.51
N GLN A 301 -12.71 -1.64 12.63
CA GLN A 301 -13.36 -0.69 11.72
C GLN A 301 -12.69 -0.65 10.33
N ILE A 302 -11.40 -0.98 10.26
CA ILE A 302 -10.61 -0.97 9.04
C ILE A 302 -10.79 -2.26 8.24
N ILE A 303 -10.95 -3.39 8.91
CA ILE A 303 -11.07 -4.71 8.25
C ILE A 303 -12.10 -4.73 7.11
N PRO A 304 -13.33 -4.24 7.26
CA PRO A 304 -14.29 -4.23 6.16
C PRO A 304 -13.80 -3.47 4.93
N LEU A 305 -13.17 -2.31 5.12
CA LEU A 305 -12.62 -1.50 4.03
C LEU A 305 -11.46 -2.21 3.33
N TYR A 306 -10.61 -2.87 4.11
CA TYR A 306 -9.53 -3.70 3.57
C TYR A 306 -10.06 -4.87 2.74
N LEU A 307 -11.09 -5.57 3.24
CA LEU A 307 -11.71 -6.67 2.53
C LEU A 307 -12.41 -6.21 1.25
N ASP A 308 -13.06 -5.05 1.25
CA ASP A 308 -13.62 -4.44 0.03
C ASP A 308 -12.53 -4.23 -1.04
N LEU A 309 -11.34 -3.77 -0.64
CA LEU A 309 -10.22 -3.55 -1.55
C LEU A 309 -9.57 -4.87 -1.96
N LEU A 310 -9.37 -5.80 -1.03
CA LEU A 310 -8.82 -7.13 -1.30
C LEU A 310 -9.69 -7.90 -2.28
N TYR A 311 -11.01 -7.82 -2.12
CA TYR A 311 -12.00 -8.51 -2.94
C TYR A 311 -12.48 -7.70 -4.15
N ALA A 312 -11.91 -6.53 -4.40
CA ALA A 312 -12.27 -5.70 -5.56
C ALA A 312 -12.08 -6.41 -6.92
N GLY A 313 -11.80 -7.69 -6.87
CA GLY A 313 -12.04 -8.67 -7.89
C GLY A 313 -10.89 -8.90 -8.85
N GLU A 314 -11.15 -8.83 -10.14
CA GLU A 314 -10.27 -9.22 -11.25
C GLU A 314 -8.88 -8.53 -11.25
N GLN A 315 -8.74 -7.48 -10.45
CA GLN A 315 -7.57 -6.60 -10.44
C GLN A 315 -6.55 -6.96 -9.36
N THR A 316 -6.90 -7.84 -8.39
CA THR A 316 -6.00 -8.27 -7.33
C THR A 316 -5.54 -9.71 -7.62
N TYR A 317 -4.26 -9.98 -7.37
CA TYR A 317 -3.81 -11.35 -7.30
C TYR A 317 -4.27 -11.97 -5.99
N LEU A 318 -5.12 -12.98 -6.08
CA LEU A 318 -5.52 -13.80 -4.94
C LEU A 318 -5.13 -15.25 -5.21
N PRO A 319 -4.44 -15.95 -4.29
CA PRO A 319 -4.18 -17.37 -4.40
C PRO A 319 -5.48 -18.18 -4.49
N THR A 320 -5.47 -19.27 -5.25
CA THR A 320 -6.53 -20.27 -5.22
C THR A 320 -6.48 -21.06 -3.91
N LEU A 321 -7.55 -21.82 -3.59
CA LEU A 321 -7.54 -22.75 -2.45
C LEU A 321 -6.41 -23.76 -2.56
N GLU A 322 -6.14 -24.28 -3.75
CA GLU A 322 -5.06 -25.21 -4.01
C GLU A 322 -3.70 -24.54 -3.74
N GLU A 323 -3.49 -23.33 -4.23
CA GLU A 323 -2.27 -22.58 -3.98
C GLU A 323 -2.07 -22.26 -2.49
N LEU A 324 -3.13 -21.97 -1.73
CA LEU A 324 -3.05 -21.83 -0.28
C LEU A 324 -2.63 -23.14 0.40
N ALA A 325 -3.07 -24.28 -0.14
CA ALA A 325 -2.80 -25.59 0.43
C ALA A 325 -1.42 -26.17 0.09
N THR A 326 -0.85 -25.84 -1.08
CA THR A 326 0.29 -26.60 -1.65
C THR A 326 1.69 -26.08 -1.37
N GLN A 327 1.87 -24.91 -0.74
CA GLN A 327 3.17 -24.24 -0.71
C GLN A 327 4.04 -24.46 0.52
N THR A 328 5.38 -24.46 0.29
CA THR A 328 6.43 -24.59 1.31
C THR A 328 6.41 -23.46 2.34
N THR A 329 6.09 -22.24 1.95
CA THR A 329 5.80 -21.14 2.88
C THR A 329 4.29 -21.06 3.00
N ASN A 330 3.73 -21.74 3.99
CA ASN A 330 2.30 -21.82 4.19
C ASN A 330 1.75 -20.45 4.60
N LEU A 331 0.96 -19.80 3.73
CA LEU A 331 0.28 -18.54 4.06
C LEU A 331 -0.63 -18.72 5.28
N ILE A 332 -1.24 -19.88 5.44
CA ILE A 332 -2.05 -20.22 6.62
C ILE A 332 -1.25 -20.05 7.91
N ALA A 333 0.01 -20.48 7.91
CA ALA A 333 0.88 -20.38 9.06
C ALA A 333 1.52 -18.98 9.23
N ALA A 334 1.82 -18.29 8.12
CA ALA A 334 2.48 -17.00 8.13
C ALA A 334 1.51 -15.82 8.36
N ASN A 335 0.26 -15.96 7.88
CA ASN A 335 -0.80 -14.97 8.08
C ASN A 335 -2.19 -15.63 8.02
N PRO A 336 -2.64 -16.23 9.13
CA PRO A 336 -3.93 -16.93 9.21
C PRO A 336 -5.12 -16.03 8.84
N PHE A 337 -5.07 -14.73 9.15
CA PHE A 337 -6.13 -13.79 8.82
C PHE A 337 -6.33 -13.66 7.31
N ILE A 338 -5.26 -13.42 6.55
CA ILE A 338 -5.37 -13.33 5.07
C ILE A 338 -5.77 -14.68 4.48
N ALA A 339 -5.20 -15.77 4.97
CA ALA A 339 -5.57 -17.09 4.50
C ALA A 339 -7.06 -17.37 4.72
N TYR A 340 -7.59 -17.03 5.89
CA TYR A 340 -9.02 -17.13 6.20
C TYR A 340 -9.86 -16.22 5.29
N ALA A 341 -9.46 -14.98 5.11
CA ALA A 341 -10.17 -14.05 4.25
C ALA A 341 -10.26 -14.57 2.80
N ILE A 342 -9.16 -15.06 2.24
CA ILE A 342 -9.13 -15.59 0.88
C ILE A 342 -9.95 -16.89 0.78
N ALA A 343 -9.79 -17.82 1.73
CA ALA A 343 -10.58 -19.04 1.77
C ALA A 343 -12.07 -18.74 1.87
N SER A 344 -12.47 -17.82 2.74
CA SER A 344 -13.86 -17.38 2.87
C SER A 344 -14.44 -16.86 1.56
N LEU A 345 -13.68 -16.06 0.79
CA LEU A 345 -14.11 -15.61 -0.52
C LEU A 345 -14.37 -16.78 -1.48
N HIS A 346 -13.47 -17.77 -1.53
CA HIS A 346 -13.64 -18.93 -2.39
C HIS A 346 -14.83 -19.79 -1.98
N PHE A 347 -15.03 -19.99 -0.68
CA PHE A 347 -16.19 -20.73 -0.16
C PHE A 347 -17.51 -20.00 -0.44
N GLN A 348 -17.54 -18.67 -0.27
CA GLN A 348 -18.71 -17.85 -0.64
C GLN A 348 -19.05 -17.96 -2.13
N ARG A 349 -18.05 -17.95 -3.02
CA ARG A 349 -18.25 -18.16 -4.46
C ARG A 349 -18.82 -19.52 -4.78
N GLN A 350 -18.55 -20.53 -3.96
CA GLN A 350 -19.14 -21.87 -4.03
C GLN A 350 -20.48 -21.99 -3.29
N LYS A 351 -21.03 -20.86 -2.78
CA LYS A 351 -22.27 -20.82 -1.98
C LYS A 351 -22.16 -21.57 -0.65
N ILE A 352 -20.98 -21.73 -0.11
CA ILE A 352 -20.72 -22.34 1.19
C ILE A 352 -20.55 -21.19 2.19
N VAL A 353 -21.59 -20.92 2.95
CA VAL A 353 -21.66 -19.76 3.85
C VAL A 353 -21.33 -20.07 5.33
N ASP A 354 -21.09 -21.34 5.65
CA ASP A 354 -20.77 -21.78 7.02
C ASP A 354 -19.31 -21.49 7.37
N PRO A 355 -18.99 -20.54 8.28
CA PRO A 355 -17.64 -20.19 8.69
C PRO A 355 -16.86 -21.38 9.27
N SER A 356 -17.54 -22.33 9.96
CA SER A 356 -16.89 -23.48 10.56
C SER A 356 -16.14 -24.33 9.52
N ARG A 357 -16.72 -24.47 8.32
CA ARG A 357 -16.09 -25.22 7.21
C ARG A 357 -14.79 -24.58 6.73
N VAL A 358 -14.70 -23.25 6.76
CA VAL A 358 -13.46 -22.51 6.42
C VAL A 358 -12.41 -22.76 7.49
N VAL A 359 -12.78 -22.69 8.76
CA VAL A 359 -11.87 -22.96 9.90
C VAL A 359 -11.37 -24.41 9.85
N ASP A 360 -12.26 -25.38 9.64
CA ASP A 360 -11.91 -26.79 9.58
C ASP A 360 -10.97 -27.09 8.39
N TRP A 361 -11.24 -26.47 7.25
CA TRP A 361 -10.37 -26.55 6.10
C TRP A 361 -8.97 -26.01 6.40
N LEU A 362 -8.85 -24.80 7.02
CA LEU A 362 -7.57 -24.25 7.42
C LEU A 362 -6.83 -25.14 8.41
N LYS A 363 -7.53 -25.69 9.42
CA LYS A 363 -6.96 -26.59 10.42
C LYS A 363 -6.43 -27.87 9.77
N SER A 364 -7.16 -28.46 8.84
CA SER A 364 -6.71 -29.65 8.13
C SER A 364 -5.42 -29.39 7.36
N ARG A 365 -5.34 -28.27 6.66
CA ARG A 365 -4.15 -27.88 5.88
C ARG A 365 -2.96 -27.45 6.73
N ALA A 366 -3.22 -26.87 7.90
CA ALA A 366 -2.17 -26.56 8.88
C ALA A 366 -1.55 -27.85 9.47
N LYS A 367 -2.36 -28.88 9.76
CA LYS A 367 -1.91 -30.16 10.32
C LYS A 367 -1.08 -31.01 9.35
N GLU A 368 -1.46 -31.06 8.07
CA GLU A 368 -0.77 -31.85 7.04
C GLU A 368 0.72 -31.49 6.88
N ARG A 369 1.16 -30.34 7.42
CA ARG A 369 2.53 -29.80 7.22
C ARG A 369 3.33 -29.55 8.49
N SER A 370 2.79 -29.84 9.66
CA SER A 370 3.46 -29.51 10.91
C SER A 370 4.46 -30.56 11.35
N HIS A 371 5.68 -30.55 10.76
CA HIS A 371 6.86 -30.99 11.48
C HIS A 371 7.55 -29.84 12.27
N GLN A 372 7.04 -28.60 12.19
CA GLN A 372 7.54 -27.43 12.91
C GLN A 372 6.37 -26.69 13.52
N SER A 373 6.40 -26.49 14.85
CA SER A 373 5.47 -25.75 15.73
C SER A 373 4.17 -25.29 15.07
N ALA A 374 3.12 -26.08 15.25
CA ALA A 374 1.78 -25.80 14.71
C ALA A 374 1.29 -24.45 15.23
N ILE A 375 0.98 -23.52 14.32
CA ILE A 375 0.23 -22.32 14.69
C ILE A 375 -1.12 -22.79 15.19
N ASN A 376 -1.50 -22.31 16.37
CA ASN A 376 -2.84 -22.52 16.88
C ASN A 376 -3.83 -21.63 16.08
N ILE A 377 -4.52 -22.23 15.12
CA ILE A 377 -5.53 -21.53 14.30
C ILE A 377 -6.64 -20.95 15.19
N ASP A 378 -6.97 -21.62 16.29
CA ASP A 378 -8.01 -21.17 17.21
C ASP A 378 -7.66 -19.85 17.92
N SER A 379 -6.37 -19.50 18.01
CA SER A 379 -5.96 -18.20 18.57
C SER A 379 -6.33 -17.00 17.67
N PHE A 380 -6.84 -17.24 16.44
CA PHE A 380 -7.24 -16.19 15.50
C PHE A 380 -8.77 -16.00 15.39
N ASN A 381 -9.52 -16.57 16.31
CA ASN A 381 -11.00 -16.52 16.27
C ASN A 381 -11.55 -15.10 16.23
N THR A 382 -10.95 -14.15 16.93
CA THR A 382 -11.40 -12.75 16.93
C THR A 382 -11.21 -12.07 15.58
N SER A 383 -10.10 -12.34 14.92
CA SER A 383 -9.83 -11.86 13.55
C SER A 383 -10.76 -12.51 12.53
N PHE A 384 -11.02 -13.81 12.66
CA PHE A 384 -11.93 -14.54 11.77
C PHE A 384 -13.36 -14.05 11.90
N ALA A 385 -13.83 -13.83 13.14
CA ALA A 385 -15.16 -13.26 13.39
C ALA A 385 -15.36 -11.89 12.74
N ALA A 386 -14.29 -11.12 12.52
CA ALA A 386 -14.39 -9.86 11.79
C ALA A 386 -14.65 -10.07 10.29
N VAL A 387 -14.05 -11.10 9.68
CA VAL A 387 -14.31 -11.50 8.29
C VAL A 387 -15.73 -12.05 8.14
N ASP A 388 -16.18 -12.89 9.09
CA ASP A 388 -17.54 -13.45 9.06
C ASP A 388 -18.61 -12.36 9.18
N ARG A 389 -18.36 -11.36 10.02
CA ARG A 389 -19.23 -10.18 10.15
C ARG A 389 -19.30 -9.39 8.85
N TYR A 390 -18.19 -9.26 8.14
CA TYR A 390 -18.19 -8.63 6.83
C TYR A 390 -19.14 -9.35 5.86
N TRP A 391 -19.07 -10.70 5.76
CA TRP A 391 -19.93 -11.48 4.87
C TRP A 391 -21.39 -11.46 5.28
N LYS A 392 -21.69 -11.43 6.59
CA LYS A 392 -23.07 -11.29 7.08
C LYS A 392 -23.72 -9.95 6.73
N ASN A 393 -22.92 -8.93 6.47
CA ASN A 393 -23.37 -7.58 6.15
C ASN A 393 -23.38 -7.28 4.65
N LYS A 394 -22.95 -8.21 3.82
CA LYS A 394 -22.97 -8.18 2.33
C LYS A 394 -24.12 -8.99 1.76
#